data_2fac9a841ee1a6cc3113a785d67061a8
#
_entry.id   2fac9a841ee1a6cc3113a785d67061a8
#
_cell.length_a   1.000
_cell.length_b   1.000
_cell.length_c   1.000
_cell.angle_alpha   90.00
_cell.angle_beta   90.00
_cell.angle_gamma   90.00
#
_symmetry.space_group_name_H-M   'P 1'
#
loop_
_entity.id
_entity.type
_entity.pdbx_description
1 polymer ?
#
loop_
_entity_poly.entity_id
_entity_poly.type
_entity_poly.pdbx_seq_one_letter_code
_entity_poly.pdbx_strand_id
1 'polypeptide(L)'
;MIPSSFTYLRAGSAEEALDLITEHGEDAKFLAGGHSLLPLMKLRLAAPEVIIDLSGLSELSYITDQGSHVAIGALTRHHDVEHSELLGRQVPLLAHAASRVGDPQIRHRGTIGGSVAHADPASDLPAVLLALDATLVARGPGGEREIGIGEFFQGLFETTLEPDELLTEIRVPKPASAGWSFQKFAQRGLDWAIVGCAVQDGHVGLVNMGGTPLRATAVESALAGGASPAEAAAHAAEGTSAAADIRASRAYREHLARVLVSRALTEANSRSLS
;
A
#
# COMPACT_ATOMS: atom_id res chain seq x y z
N MET A 1 2.30 25.95 6.51
CA MET A 1 3.43 26.65 5.87
C MET A 1 3.24 26.59 4.36
N ILE A 2 3.87 27.50 3.63
CA ILE A 2 3.90 27.50 2.17
C ILE A 2 5.12 26.70 1.72
N PRO A 3 5.01 25.80 0.72
CA PRO A 3 6.15 25.10 0.13
C PRO A 3 7.23 26.09 -0.39
N SER A 4 8.45 25.60 -0.62
CA SER A 4 9.44 26.30 -1.42
C SER A 4 8.89 26.52 -2.83
N SER A 5 9.44 27.49 -3.57
CA SER A 5 9.08 27.68 -4.99
C SER A 5 9.46 26.43 -5.79
N PHE A 6 8.66 26.09 -6.76
CA PHE A 6 8.90 24.97 -7.68
C PHE A 6 8.31 25.29 -9.05
N THR A 7 8.82 24.67 -10.08
CA THR A 7 8.23 24.65 -11.41
C THR A 7 7.16 23.59 -11.47
N TYR A 8 5.98 23.92 -12.00
CA TYR A 8 4.88 22.98 -12.17
C TYR A 8 4.72 22.64 -13.65
N LEU A 9 4.82 21.33 -13.95
CA LEU A 9 4.60 20.76 -15.27
C LEU A 9 3.44 19.77 -15.18
N ARG A 10 2.62 19.71 -16.21
CA ARG A 10 1.53 18.74 -16.29
C ARG A 10 1.74 17.84 -17.48
N ALA A 11 1.91 16.53 -17.23
CA ALA A 11 2.05 15.54 -18.30
C ALA A 11 0.70 15.27 -18.97
N GLY A 12 0.69 15.15 -20.28
CA GLY A 12 -0.45 14.77 -21.09
C GLY A 12 -0.50 13.27 -21.41
N SER A 13 0.62 12.56 -21.20
CA SER A 13 0.72 11.09 -21.36
C SER A 13 1.76 10.51 -20.41
N ALA A 14 1.75 9.17 -20.23
CA ALA A 14 2.76 8.48 -19.45
C ALA A 14 4.16 8.62 -20.07
N GLU A 15 4.26 8.63 -21.41
CA GLU A 15 5.50 8.88 -22.14
C GLU A 15 6.06 10.27 -21.81
N GLU A 16 5.24 11.31 -21.92
CA GLU A 16 5.66 12.68 -21.58
C GLU A 16 6.09 12.81 -20.12
N ALA A 17 5.41 12.09 -19.19
CA ALA A 17 5.82 12.08 -17.79
C ALA A 17 7.22 11.47 -17.61
N LEU A 18 7.54 10.40 -18.34
CA LEU A 18 8.85 9.75 -18.33
C LEU A 18 9.92 10.62 -18.98
N ASP A 19 9.60 11.32 -20.08
CA ASP A 19 10.51 12.26 -20.72
C ASP A 19 10.87 13.40 -19.75
N LEU A 20 9.86 14.00 -19.10
CA LEU A 20 10.04 15.08 -18.15
C LEU A 20 10.85 14.66 -16.92
N ILE A 21 10.61 13.45 -16.34
CA ILE A 21 11.40 13.01 -15.18
C ILE A 21 12.85 12.71 -15.59
N THR A 22 13.07 12.22 -16.79
CA THR A 22 14.41 11.97 -17.34
C THR A 22 15.15 13.29 -17.58
N GLU A 23 14.46 14.32 -18.11
CA GLU A 23 15.03 15.66 -18.37
C GLU A 23 15.46 16.36 -17.08
N HIS A 24 14.63 16.30 -16.03
CA HIS A 24 14.84 17.04 -14.79
C HIS A 24 15.51 16.20 -13.69
N GLY A 25 15.61 14.88 -13.84
CA GLY A 25 16.34 13.98 -12.93
C GLY A 25 15.90 14.08 -11.47
N GLU A 26 16.85 14.11 -10.56
CA GLU A 26 16.60 14.11 -9.10
C GLU A 26 15.87 15.36 -8.58
N ASP A 27 15.92 16.45 -9.33
CA ASP A 27 15.24 17.70 -8.98
C ASP A 27 13.72 17.61 -9.15
N ALA A 28 13.24 16.62 -9.91
CA ALA A 28 11.83 16.42 -10.18
C ALA A 28 11.19 15.34 -9.31
N LYS A 29 9.87 15.51 -9.06
CA LYS A 29 9.04 14.46 -8.43
C LYS A 29 7.67 14.39 -9.09
N PHE A 30 7.18 13.17 -9.27
CA PHE A 30 5.81 12.92 -9.70
C PHE A 30 4.80 13.33 -8.64
N LEU A 31 3.72 13.96 -9.07
CA LEU A 31 2.56 14.30 -8.25
C LEU A 31 1.33 13.54 -8.74
N ALA A 32 0.91 12.52 -7.98
CA ALA A 32 -0.35 11.80 -8.21
C ALA A 32 -1.50 12.41 -7.37
N GLY A 33 -1.89 11.77 -6.27
CA GLY A 33 -2.93 12.26 -5.36
C GLY A 33 -2.54 13.43 -4.46
N GLY A 34 -1.25 13.62 -4.24
CA GLY A 34 -0.67 14.72 -3.46
C GLY A 34 -0.79 14.59 -1.94
N HIS A 35 -1.39 13.53 -1.41
CA HIS A 35 -1.65 13.41 0.03
C HIS A 35 -0.44 13.01 0.88
N SER A 36 0.66 12.62 0.27
CA SER A 36 1.96 12.46 0.92
C SER A 36 2.91 13.60 0.55
N LEU A 37 3.14 13.83 -0.75
CA LEU A 37 4.13 14.81 -1.22
C LEU A 37 3.80 16.25 -0.79
N LEU A 38 2.56 16.71 -0.94
CA LEU A 38 2.20 18.09 -0.60
C LEU A 38 2.34 18.40 0.91
N PRO A 39 1.94 17.53 1.84
CA PRO A 39 2.26 17.68 3.26
C PRO A 39 3.76 17.80 3.54
N LEU A 40 4.59 16.94 2.93
CA LEU A 40 6.05 16.99 3.08
C LEU A 40 6.62 18.30 2.54
N MET A 41 6.14 18.77 1.40
CA MET A 41 6.54 20.06 0.84
C MET A 41 6.12 21.23 1.74
N LYS A 42 4.91 21.21 2.30
CA LYS A 42 4.44 22.23 3.25
C LYS A 42 5.30 22.29 4.52
N LEU A 43 5.80 21.14 4.98
CA LEU A 43 6.71 21.04 6.12
C LEU A 43 8.18 21.26 5.73
N ARG A 44 8.47 21.42 4.44
CA ARG A 44 9.83 21.54 3.88
C ARG A 44 10.72 20.34 4.17
N LEU A 45 10.12 19.17 4.34
CA LEU A 45 10.80 17.87 4.43
C LEU A 45 11.12 17.31 3.02
N ALA A 46 10.40 17.77 1.99
CA ALA A 46 10.71 17.59 0.59
C ALA A 46 10.66 18.96 -0.10
N ALA A 47 11.63 19.26 -0.96
CA ALA A 47 11.74 20.52 -1.68
C ALA A 47 12.17 20.28 -3.15
N PRO A 48 11.39 19.50 -3.94
CA PRO A 48 11.71 19.31 -5.35
C PRO A 48 11.63 20.65 -6.10
N GLU A 49 12.51 20.85 -7.06
CA GLU A 49 12.51 22.05 -7.89
C GLU A 49 11.46 21.98 -8.99
N VAL A 50 11.10 20.75 -9.42
CA VAL A 50 10.10 20.47 -10.45
C VAL A 50 9.06 19.49 -9.94
N ILE A 51 7.79 19.80 -10.16
CA ILE A 51 6.66 18.90 -9.92
C ILE A 51 6.04 18.52 -11.26
N ILE A 52 5.98 17.22 -11.54
CA ILE A 52 5.34 16.65 -12.72
C ILE A 52 3.98 16.09 -12.30
N ASP A 53 2.91 16.77 -12.63
CA ASP A 53 1.54 16.38 -12.28
C ASP A 53 1.01 15.31 -13.24
N LEU A 54 0.67 14.16 -12.67
CA LEU A 54 0.11 13.00 -13.36
C LEU A 54 -1.43 12.96 -13.32
N SER A 55 -2.09 13.90 -12.67
CA SER A 55 -3.54 13.83 -12.41
C SER A 55 -4.42 13.85 -13.66
N GLY A 56 -3.85 14.21 -14.81
CA GLY A 56 -4.50 14.19 -16.12
C GLY A 56 -4.44 12.84 -16.86
N LEU A 57 -3.63 11.88 -16.41
CA LEU A 57 -3.39 10.61 -17.08
C LEU A 57 -4.50 9.60 -16.77
N SER A 58 -5.65 9.75 -17.44
CA SER A 58 -6.82 8.89 -17.20
C SER A 58 -6.59 7.43 -17.61
N GLU A 59 -5.66 7.17 -18.51
CA GLU A 59 -5.24 5.84 -18.93
C GLU A 59 -4.58 5.03 -17.81
N LEU A 60 -4.10 5.68 -16.76
CA LEU A 60 -3.56 5.04 -15.56
C LEU A 60 -4.57 4.94 -14.40
N SER A 61 -5.87 5.20 -14.66
CA SER A 61 -6.95 5.11 -13.69
C SER A 61 -8.03 4.16 -14.17
N TYR A 62 -7.92 2.90 -13.82
CA TYR A 62 -8.83 1.82 -14.22
C TYR A 62 -8.81 0.66 -13.23
N ILE A 63 -9.85 -0.19 -13.29
CA ILE A 63 -9.92 -1.48 -12.58
C ILE A 63 -10.54 -2.47 -13.57
N THR A 64 -9.77 -3.46 -14.01
CA THR A 64 -10.19 -4.42 -15.05
C THR A 64 -9.90 -5.86 -14.65
N ASP A 65 -10.81 -6.75 -15.03
CA ASP A 65 -10.64 -8.21 -14.87
C ASP A 65 -9.77 -8.76 -15.99
N GLN A 66 -8.63 -9.35 -15.63
CA GLN A 66 -7.69 -10.01 -16.54
C GLN A 66 -7.72 -11.54 -16.42
N GLY A 67 -8.82 -12.11 -15.94
CA GLY A 67 -8.98 -13.56 -15.76
C GLY A 67 -8.31 -14.08 -14.49
N SER A 68 -7.00 -14.21 -14.45
CA SER A 68 -6.24 -14.69 -13.28
C SER A 68 -6.07 -13.63 -12.18
N HIS A 69 -6.11 -12.36 -12.54
CA HIS A 69 -5.90 -11.22 -11.64
C HIS A 69 -6.82 -10.06 -11.98
N VAL A 70 -6.92 -9.10 -11.07
CA VAL A 70 -7.50 -7.79 -11.33
C VAL A 70 -6.37 -6.81 -11.54
N ALA A 71 -6.35 -6.13 -12.68
CA ALA A 71 -5.40 -5.06 -13.00
C ALA A 71 -5.97 -3.71 -12.56
N ILE A 72 -5.17 -2.93 -11.84
CA ILE A 72 -5.53 -1.64 -11.27
C ILE A 72 -4.50 -0.61 -11.71
N GLY A 73 -4.91 0.40 -12.46
CA GLY A 73 -4.03 1.51 -12.84
C GLY A 73 -3.54 2.28 -11.62
N ALA A 74 -2.27 2.67 -11.61
CA ALA A 74 -1.63 3.27 -10.43
C ALA A 74 -2.26 4.60 -9.97
N LEU A 75 -2.93 5.33 -10.85
CA LEU A 75 -3.63 6.58 -10.53
C LEU A 75 -5.08 6.39 -10.09
N THR A 76 -5.56 5.14 -9.98
CA THR A 76 -6.89 4.84 -9.45
C THR A 76 -7.01 5.35 -8.02
N ARG A 77 -8.06 6.12 -7.75
CA ARG A 77 -8.30 6.73 -6.44
C ARG A 77 -8.68 5.67 -5.40
N HIS A 78 -8.34 5.89 -4.14
CA HIS A 78 -8.80 5.02 -3.06
C HIS A 78 -10.32 4.92 -3.02
N HIS A 79 -11.03 6.01 -3.36
CA HIS A 79 -12.49 6.03 -3.49
C HIS A 79 -12.99 5.03 -4.54
N ASP A 80 -12.35 4.97 -5.70
CA ASP A 80 -12.76 4.08 -6.78
C ASP A 80 -12.42 2.61 -6.46
N VAL A 81 -11.31 2.37 -5.75
CA VAL A 81 -10.97 1.04 -5.21
C VAL A 81 -12.02 0.58 -4.19
N GLU A 82 -12.40 1.45 -3.25
CA GLU A 82 -13.43 1.19 -2.24
C GLU A 82 -14.78 0.81 -2.84
N HIS A 83 -15.23 1.53 -3.90
CA HIS A 83 -16.55 1.39 -4.48
C HIS A 83 -16.59 0.48 -5.72
N SER A 84 -15.48 -0.14 -6.09
CA SER A 84 -15.44 -1.05 -7.23
C SER A 84 -16.24 -2.32 -6.96
N GLU A 85 -17.32 -2.53 -7.70
CA GLU A 85 -18.07 -3.79 -7.65
C GLU A 85 -17.22 -5.00 -8.03
N LEU A 86 -16.27 -4.81 -8.96
CA LEU A 86 -15.35 -5.86 -9.38
C LEU A 86 -14.47 -6.30 -8.21
N LEU A 87 -13.83 -5.34 -7.53
CA LEU A 87 -13.00 -5.64 -6.35
C LEU A 87 -13.84 -6.17 -5.19
N GLY A 88 -15.02 -5.64 -4.97
CA GLY A 88 -15.94 -6.14 -3.94
C GLY A 88 -16.30 -7.62 -4.12
N ARG A 89 -16.36 -8.10 -5.36
CA ARG A 89 -16.62 -9.52 -5.67
C ARG A 89 -15.36 -10.39 -5.75
N GLN A 90 -14.27 -9.87 -6.33
CA GLN A 90 -13.09 -10.67 -6.68
C GLN A 90 -11.95 -10.54 -5.66
N VAL A 91 -11.80 -9.37 -5.02
CA VAL A 91 -10.71 -9.06 -4.07
C VAL A 91 -11.28 -8.22 -2.92
N PRO A 92 -12.27 -8.71 -2.15
CA PRO A 92 -13.00 -7.90 -1.17
C PRO A 92 -12.12 -7.34 -0.06
N LEU A 93 -11.00 -7.99 0.28
CA LEU A 93 -10.01 -7.48 1.23
C LEU A 93 -9.49 -6.10 0.80
N LEU A 94 -9.15 -5.92 -0.48
CA LEU A 94 -8.59 -4.67 -0.98
C LEU A 94 -9.62 -3.54 -0.97
N ALA A 95 -10.85 -3.80 -1.43
CA ALA A 95 -11.94 -2.82 -1.40
C ALA A 95 -12.27 -2.39 0.04
N HIS A 96 -12.35 -3.36 0.96
CA HIS A 96 -12.59 -3.09 2.38
C HIS A 96 -11.45 -2.26 3.00
N ALA A 97 -10.20 -2.63 2.77
CA ALA A 97 -9.06 -1.87 3.30
C ALA A 97 -9.01 -0.44 2.76
N ALA A 98 -9.35 -0.23 1.48
CA ALA A 98 -9.42 1.11 0.90
C ALA A 98 -10.45 1.99 1.64
N SER A 99 -11.59 1.44 2.10
CA SER A 99 -12.58 2.17 2.90
C SER A 99 -12.05 2.64 4.26
N ARG A 100 -10.95 2.03 4.74
CA ARG A 100 -10.31 2.35 6.03
C ARG A 100 -9.17 3.37 5.91
N VAL A 101 -8.85 3.79 4.69
CA VAL A 101 -7.82 4.81 4.43
C VAL A 101 -8.39 6.19 4.73
N GLY A 102 -7.87 6.86 5.76
CA GLY A 102 -8.19 8.25 6.12
C GLY A 102 -9.69 8.55 6.16
N ASP A 103 -10.04 9.71 5.60
CA ASP A 103 -11.40 10.19 5.40
C ASP A 103 -11.79 10.23 3.90
N PRO A 104 -13.08 10.50 3.55
CA PRO A 104 -13.49 10.61 2.16
C PRO A 104 -12.71 11.62 1.34
N GLN A 105 -12.27 12.75 1.93
CA GLN A 105 -11.50 13.78 1.22
C GLN A 105 -10.14 13.23 0.78
N ILE A 106 -9.48 12.45 1.66
CA ILE A 106 -8.23 11.76 1.35
C ILE A 106 -8.47 10.73 0.25
N ARG A 107 -9.51 9.89 0.35
CA ARG A 107 -9.78 8.83 -0.63
C ARG A 107 -10.12 9.37 -2.02
N HIS A 108 -10.80 10.52 -2.12
CA HIS A 108 -11.10 11.17 -3.40
C HIS A 108 -9.87 11.76 -4.11
N ARG A 109 -8.75 11.89 -3.43
CA ARG A 109 -7.50 12.42 -4.01
C ARG A 109 -6.38 11.41 -4.04
N GLY A 110 -6.15 10.69 -2.93
CA GLY A 110 -5.11 9.69 -2.83
C GLY A 110 -5.30 8.55 -3.86
N THR A 111 -4.19 8.06 -4.40
CA THR A 111 -4.15 6.98 -5.39
C THR A 111 -3.48 5.75 -4.83
N ILE A 112 -3.89 4.56 -5.30
CA ILE A 112 -3.31 3.30 -4.83
C ILE A 112 -1.81 3.23 -5.17
N GLY A 113 -1.42 3.58 -6.40
CA GLY A 113 -0.02 3.59 -6.82
C GLY A 113 0.80 4.61 -6.06
N GLY A 114 0.24 5.82 -5.78
CA GLY A 114 0.92 6.83 -4.98
C GLY A 114 1.18 6.37 -3.54
N SER A 115 0.25 5.61 -2.94
CA SER A 115 0.45 5.02 -1.61
C SER A 115 1.54 3.95 -1.62
N VAL A 116 1.59 3.11 -2.66
CA VAL A 116 2.60 2.06 -2.83
C VAL A 116 3.98 2.68 -3.08
N ALA A 117 4.10 3.60 -4.04
CA ALA A 117 5.37 4.25 -4.38
C ALA A 117 5.94 5.11 -3.25
N HIS A 118 5.08 5.63 -2.35
CA HIS A 118 5.51 6.37 -1.16
C HIS A 118 6.13 5.49 -0.08
N ALA A 119 5.79 4.21 -0.06
CA ALA A 119 6.35 3.19 0.84
C ALA A 119 6.31 3.53 2.33
N ASP A 120 5.30 4.30 2.79
CA ASP A 120 5.13 4.55 4.23
C ASP A 120 4.68 3.24 4.94
N PRO A 121 5.45 2.74 5.91
CA PRO A 121 5.10 1.52 6.64
C PRO A 121 3.77 1.60 7.41
N ALA A 122 3.28 2.80 7.70
CA ALA A 122 2.00 3.03 8.34
C ALA A 122 0.82 3.08 7.34
N SER A 123 1.08 3.00 6.03
CA SER A 123 0.04 2.92 5.01
C SER A 123 -0.68 1.57 5.04
N ASP A 124 -2.01 1.60 4.92
CA ASP A 124 -2.84 0.40 4.99
C ASP A 124 -2.66 -0.50 3.75
N LEU A 125 -2.77 0.08 2.54
CA LEU A 125 -2.82 -0.70 1.30
C LEU A 125 -1.53 -1.44 0.93
N PRO A 126 -0.30 -0.93 1.18
CA PRO A 126 0.92 -1.69 0.93
C PRO A 126 0.96 -3.03 1.67
N ALA A 127 0.58 -3.07 2.95
CA ALA A 127 0.52 -4.30 3.73
C ALA A 127 -0.59 -5.25 3.23
N VAL A 128 -1.72 -4.70 2.76
CA VAL A 128 -2.80 -5.47 2.13
C VAL A 128 -2.33 -6.11 0.83
N LEU A 129 -1.62 -5.37 0.00
CA LEU A 129 -1.07 -5.89 -1.25
C LEU A 129 0.00 -6.96 -1.02
N LEU A 130 0.80 -6.85 0.07
CA LEU A 130 1.69 -7.92 0.51
C LEU A 130 0.92 -9.20 0.86
N ALA A 131 -0.19 -9.10 1.60
CA ALA A 131 -1.04 -10.26 1.92
C ALA A 131 -1.74 -10.86 0.68
N LEU A 132 -1.94 -10.05 -0.36
CA LEU A 132 -2.54 -10.46 -1.64
C LEU A 132 -1.51 -10.93 -2.67
N ASP A 133 -0.21 -10.91 -2.35
CA ASP A 133 0.88 -11.33 -3.24
C ASP A 133 0.87 -10.60 -4.60
N ALA A 134 0.61 -9.28 -4.56
CA ALA A 134 0.45 -8.47 -5.74
C ALA A 134 1.75 -8.33 -6.56
N THR A 135 1.60 -8.10 -7.85
CA THR A 135 2.70 -7.74 -8.77
C THR A 135 2.52 -6.28 -9.21
N LEU A 136 3.60 -5.53 -9.23
CA LEU A 136 3.65 -4.14 -9.65
C LEU A 136 4.26 -4.04 -11.05
N VAL A 137 3.74 -3.14 -11.87
CA VAL A 137 4.32 -2.84 -13.18
C VAL A 137 4.92 -1.45 -13.14
N ALA A 138 6.22 -1.37 -13.33
CA ALA A 138 6.97 -0.13 -13.45
C ALA A 138 7.38 0.08 -14.91
N ARG A 139 7.34 1.32 -15.37
CA ARG A 139 7.77 1.73 -16.71
C ARG A 139 8.82 2.83 -16.61
N GLY A 140 9.91 2.66 -17.34
CA GLY A 140 11.01 3.61 -17.42
C GLY A 140 11.61 3.64 -18.84
N PRO A 141 12.75 4.30 -19.03
CA PRO A 141 13.43 4.36 -20.34
C PRO A 141 13.80 2.99 -20.90
N GLY A 142 14.01 1.99 -20.02
CA GLY A 142 14.31 0.61 -20.40
C GLY A 142 13.08 -0.23 -20.79
N GLY A 143 11.88 0.34 -20.78
CA GLY A 143 10.62 -0.35 -21.02
C GLY A 143 9.84 -0.67 -19.74
N GLU A 144 9.00 -1.68 -19.79
CA GLU A 144 8.20 -2.14 -18.64
C GLU A 144 8.88 -3.32 -17.94
N ARG A 145 8.78 -3.35 -16.61
CA ARG A 145 9.19 -4.51 -15.79
C ARG A 145 8.16 -4.82 -14.71
N GLU A 146 8.08 -6.08 -14.36
CA GLU A 146 7.25 -6.57 -13.27
C GLU A 146 8.09 -6.73 -12.00
N ILE A 147 7.50 -6.34 -10.86
CA ILE A 147 8.15 -6.40 -9.54
C ILE A 147 7.19 -7.06 -8.58
N GLY A 148 7.58 -8.17 -7.96
CA GLY A 148 6.81 -8.76 -6.87
C GLY A 148 6.73 -7.81 -5.68
N ILE A 149 5.54 -7.65 -5.10
CA ILE A 149 5.33 -6.72 -3.97
C ILE A 149 6.26 -7.02 -2.78
N GLY A 150 6.65 -8.29 -2.59
CA GLY A 150 7.55 -8.71 -1.51
C GLY A 150 8.99 -8.19 -1.66
N GLU A 151 9.40 -7.84 -2.88
CA GLU A 151 10.73 -7.33 -3.21
C GLU A 151 10.75 -5.80 -3.38
N PHE A 152 9.57 -5.17 -3.32
CA PHE A 152 9.42 -3.77 -3.71
C PHE A 152 9.90 -2.79 -2.64
N PHE A 153 9.63 -3.05 -1.36
CA PHE A 153 9.96 -2.14 -0.25
C PHE A 153 11.36 -2.43 0.28
N GLN A 154 12.28 -1.48 0.13
CA GLN A 154 13.69 -1.63 0.50
C GLN A 154 14.04 -1.00 1.84
N GLY A 155 13.38 0.08 2.22
CA GLY A 155 13.64 0.83 3.43
C GLY A 155 12.50 1.80 3.75
N LEU A 156 12.74 2.68 4.74
CA LEU A 156 11.79 3.70 5.13
C LEU A 156 11.65 4.73 4.00
N PHE A 157 10.48 4.75 3.36
CA PHE A 157 10.20 5.55 2.16
C PHE A 157 11.09 5.21 0.95
N GLU A 158 11.62 3.98 0.90
CA GLU A 158 12.48 3.50 -0.18
C GLU A 158 11.85 2.29 -0.87
N THR A 159 11.90 2.30 -2.20
CA THR A 159 11.40 1.24 -3.06
C THR A 159 12.45 0.82 -4.08
N THR A 160 12.19 -0.25 -4.84
CA THR A 160 13.02 -0.68 -5.98
C THR A 160 12.78 0.11 -7.26
N LEU A 161 11.90 1.13 -7.24
CA LEU A 161 11.74 2.02 -8.40
C LEU A 161 13.00 2.84 -8.62
N GLU A 162 13.46 2.88 -9.85
CA GLU A 162 14.51 3.80 -10.24
C GLU A 162 13.97 5.24 -10.28
N PRO A 163 14.83 6.26 -10.16
CA PRO A 163 14.40 7.67 -10.14
C PRO A 163 13.58 8.11 -11.35
N ASP A 164 13.79 7.47 -12.50
CA ASP A 164 13.15 7.72 -13.80
C ASP A 164 12.07 6.68 -14.15
N GLU A 165 11.61 5.90 -13.18
CA GLU A 165 10.53 4.94 -13.36
C GLU A 165 9.19 5.46 -12.80
N LEU A 166 8.12 5.16 -13.51
CA LEU A 166 6.73 5.40 -13.14
C LEU A 166 6.04 4.07 -12.83
N LEU A 167 5.47 3.95 -11.63
CA LEU A 167 4.53 2.86 -11.33
C LEU A 167 3.24 3.07 -12.13
N THR A 168 2.90 2.12 -13.00
CA THR A 168 1.77 2.24 -13.94
C THR A 168 0.58 1.36 -13.58
N GLU A 169 0.83 0.14 -13.05
CA GLU A 169 -0.22 -0.84 -12.78
C GLU A 169 0.09 -1.66 -11.53
N ILE A 170 -0.95 -2.10 -10.85
CA ILE A 170 -0.91 -3.08 -9.76
C ILE A 170 -1.78 -4.26 -10.17
N ARG A 171 -1.20 -5.45 -10.25
CA ARG A 171 -1.87 -6.70 -10.56
C ARG A 171 -2.12 -7.47 -9.28
N VAL A 172 -3.37 -7.68 -8.95
CA VAL A 172 -3.78 -8.37 -7.73
C VAL A 172 -4.35 -9.73 -8.10
N PRO A 173 -3.68 -10.85 -7.74
CA PRO A 173 -4.21 -12.19 -7.96
C PRO A 173 -5.60 -12.34 -7.32
N LYS A 174 -6.48 -13.10 -7.97
CA LYS A 174 -7.75 -13.44 -7.37
C LYS A 174 -7.52 -14.47 -6.27
N PRO A 175 -7.99 -14.21 -5.03
CA PRO A 175 -7.80 -15.12 -3.91
C PRO A 175 -8.37 -16.53 -4.18
N ALA A 176 -7.72 -17.54 -3.67
CA ALA A 176 -8.16 -18.93 -3.76
C ALA A 176 -9.30 -19.25 -2.80
N SER A 177 -9.42 -18.52 -1.69
CA SER A 177 -10.46 -18.70 -0.68
C SER A 177 -11.28 -17.43 -0.45
N ALA A 178 -12.50 -17.59 0.08
CA ALA A 178 -13.36 -16.48 0.49
C ALA A 178 -12.92 -15.84 1.83
N GLY A 179 -11.97 -16.45 2.54
CA GLY A 179 -11.56 -16.04 3.87
C GLY A 179 -10.53 -14.90 3.85
N TRP A 180 -10.94 -13.75 4.34
CA TRP A 180 -10.07 -12.60 4.49
C TRP A 180 -10.42 -11.78 5.73
N SER A 181 -9.47 -10.98 6.22
CA SER A 181 -9.71 -9.97 7.25
C SER A 181 -8.74 -8.82 7.16
N PHE A 182 -9.21 -7.62 7.49
CA PHE A 182 -8.38 -6.45 7.73
C PHE A 182 -8.69 -5.85 9.10
N GLN A 183 -7.72 -5.90 10.00
CA GLN A 183 -7.82 -5.34 11.34
C GLN A 183 -6.91 -4.12 11.46
N LYS A 184 -7.47 -3.00 11.93
CA LYS A 184 -6.73 -1.74 12.10
C LYS A 184 -7.02 -1.17 13.49
N PHE A 185 -5.98 -0.98 14.28
CA PHE A 185 -6.05 -0.25 15.52
C PHE A 185 -5.45 1.14 15.35
N ALA A 186 -6.24 2.16 15.58
CA ALA A 186 -5.87 3.56 15.47
C ALA A 186 -6.43 4.36 16.66
N GLN A 187 -5.87 5.52 16.95
CA GLN A 187 -6.36 6.37 18.04
C GLN A 187 -7.75 6.94 17.73
N ARG A 188 -7.99 7.30 16.49
CA ARG A 188 -9.28 7.74 15.95
C ARG A 188 -9.57 6.97 14.67
N GLY A 189 -10.83 6.82 14.30
CA GLY A 189 -11.24 6.04 13.12
C GLY A 189 -10.63 6.48 11.80
N LEU A 190 -10.21 7.74 11.69
CA LEU A 190 -9.61 8.34 10.48
C LEU A 190 -8.08 8.46 10.53
N ASP A 191 -7.47 8.08 11.66
CA ASP A 191 -6.03 8.19 11.85
C ASP A 191 -5.28 7.04 11.14
N TRP A 192 -3.98 7.25 10.96
CA TRP A 192 -3.02 6.22 10.62
C TRP A 192 -3.05 5.08 11.64
N ALA A 193 -2.77 3.88 11.18
CA ALA A 193 -2.71 2.73 12.07
C ALA A 193 -1.60 2.87 13.10
N ILE A 194 -1.92 2.63 14.37
CA ILE A 194 -0.90 2.30 15.38
C ILE A 194 -0.33 0.93 15.03
N VAL A 195 -1.20 -0.05 14.77
CA VAL A 195 -0.88 -1.35 14.18
C VAL A 195 -2.07 -1.80 13.34
N GLY A 196 -1.82 -2.44 12.22
CA GLY A 196 -2.84 -3.11 11.42
C GLY A 196 -2.32 -4.44 10.89
N CYS A 197 -3.25 -5.29 10.46
CA CYS A 197 -2.91 -6.49 9.73
C CYS A 197 -3.97 -6.84 8.69
N ALA A 198 -3.52 -7.45 7.60
CA ALA A 198 -4.33 -8.01 6.53
C ALA A 198 -4.08 -9.51 6.45
N VAL A 199 -5.13 -10.29 6.27
CA VAL A 199 -5.05 -11.75 6.12
C VAL A 199 -5.81 -12.16 4.87
N GLN A 200 -5.16 -12.96 4.02
CA GLN A 200 -5.76 -13.62 2.86
C GLN A 200 -5.01 -14.92 2.56
N ASP A 201 -5.71 -16.03 2.38
CA ASP A 201 -5.15 -17.34 1.98
C ASP A 201 -3.95 -17.80 2.84
N GLY A 202 -3.93 -17.47 4.13
CA GLY A 202 -2.83 -17.76 5.05
C GLY A 202 -1.67 -16.75 5.01
N HIS A 203 -1.67 -15.82 4.10
CA HIS A 203 -0.71 -14.71 4.05
C HIS A 203 -1.11 -13.61 5.04
N VAL A 204 -0.13 -13.01 5.70
CA VAL A 204 -0.34 -12.00 6.74
C VAL A 204 0.54 -10.78 6.50
N GLY A 205 -0.05 -9.66 6.07
CA GLY A 205 0.62 -8.38 5.95
C GLY A 205 0.46 -7.54 7.23
N LEU A 206 1.52 -6.88 7.67
CA LEU A 206 1.54 -6.04 8.87
C LEU A 206 1.74 -4.57 8.53
N VAL A 207 0.92 -3.71 9.13
CA VAL A 207 0.99 -2.24 9.02
C VAL A 207 1.72 -1.70 10.24
N ASN A 208 2.73 -0.85 10.03
CA ASN A 208 3.44 -0.08 11.06
C ASN A 208 4.15 -0.95 12.11
N MET A 209 4.73 -2.07 11.67
CA MET A 209 5.49 -3.00 12.51
C MET A 209 6.98 -3.09 12.14
N GLY A 210 7.45 -2.23 11.23
CA GLY A 210 8.85 -2.15 10.79
C GLY A 210 9.14 -0.84 10.07
N GLY A 211 10.33 -0.73 9.49
CA GLY A 211 10.71 0.37 8.60
C GLY A 211 10.05 0.29 7.22
N THR A 212 9.47 -0.85 6.88
CA THR A 212 8.71 -1.12 5.65
C THR A 212 7.38 -1.77 5.98
N PRO A 213 6.38 -1.74 5.08
CA PRO A 213 5.31 -2.74 5.09
C PRO A 213 5.92 -4.14 5.03
N LEU A 214 5.44 -5.10 5.80
CA LEU A 214 6.09 -6.40 5.88
C LEU A 214 5.09 -7.56 6.01
N ARG A 215 5.54 -8.77 5.64
CA ARG A 215 4.80 -10.02 5.86
C ARG A 215 5.22 -10.64 7.19
N ALA A 216 4.25 -11.19 7.91
CA ALA A 216 4.49 -11.93 9.15
C ALA A 216 4.85 -13.40 8.83
N THR A 217 6.01 -13.63 8.22
CA THR A 217 6.43 -14.95 7.71
C THR A 217 6.48 -16.03 8.78
N ALA A 218 6.79 -15.66 10.04
CA ALA A 218 6.75 -16.58 11.17
C ALA A 218 5.32 -17.06 11.48
N VAL A 219 4.32 -16.19 11.37
CA VAL A 219 2.89 -16.55 11.48
C VAL A 219 2.50 -17.49 10.34
N GLU A 220 2.84 -17.14 9.10
CA GLU A 220 2.53 -17.96 7.91
C GLU A 220 3.15 -19.36 8.00
N SER A 221 4.41 -19.44 8.46
CA SER A 221 5.09 -20.72 8.69
C SER A 221 4.40 -21.58 9.77
N ALA A 222 3.95 -20.95 10.87
CA ALA A 222 3.22 -21.65 11.91
C ALA A 222 1.87 -22.19 11.40
N LEU A 223 1.12 -21.39 10.61
CA LEU A 223 -0.13 -21.82 9.97
C LEU A 223 0.10 -22.99 9.01
N ALA A 224 1.13 -22.93 8.18
CA ALA A 224 1.52 -24.03 7.27
C ALA A 224 1.89 -25.30 8.05
N GLY A 225 2.42 -25.16 9.27
CA GLY A 225 2.69 -26.27 10.21
C GLY A 225 1.45 -26.80 10.94
N GLY A 226 0.25 -26.26 10.68
CA GLY A 226 -1.01 -26.69 11.30
C GLY A 226 -1.32 -26.05 12.66
N ALA A 227 -0.63 -24.96 13.03
CA ALA A 227 -0.95 -24.22 14.25
C ALA A 227 -2.36 -23.58 14.17
N SER A 228 -3.04 -23.52 15.30
CA SER A 228 -4.28 -22.76 15.42
C SER A 228 -4.05 -21.25 15.23
N PRO A 229 -5.07 -20.44 14.90
CA PRO A 229 -4.96 -18.99 14.79
C PRO A 229 -4.30 -18.32 16.00
N ALA A 230 -4.60 -18.77 17.20
CA ALA A 230 -4.05 -18.22 18.43
C ALA A 230 -2.56 -18.56 18.62
N GLU A 231 -2.17 -19.80 18.31
CA GLU A 231 -0.78 -20.25 18.36
C GLU A 231 0.06 -19.53 17.29
N ALA A 232 -0.42 -19.47 16.05
CA ALA A 232 0.28 -18.77 14.97
C ALA A 232 0.45 -17.27 15.28
N ALA A 233 -0.57 -16.61 15.81
CA ALA A 233 -0.52 -15.19 16.15
C ALA A 233 0.49 -14.86 17.26
N ALA A 234 0.91 -15.82 18.09
CA ALA A 234 1.98 -15.59 19.07
C ALA A 234 3.29 -15.15 18.41
N HIS A 235 3.51 -15.57 17.15
CA HIS A 235 4.69 -15.23 16.33
C HIS A 235 4.59 -13.89 15.59
N ALA A 236 3.49 -13.14 15.72
CA ALA A 236 3.24 -11.92 14.92
C ALA A 236 4.26 -10.79 15.12
N ALA A 237 5.03 -10.80 16.19
CA ALA A 237 6.09 -9.83 16.45
C ALA A 237 7.48 -10.30 16.01
N GLU A 238 7.63 -11.55 15.60
CA GLU A 238 8.92 -12.08 15.13
C GLU A 238 9.31 -11.45 13.79
N GLY A 239 10.57 -11.07 13.65
CA GLY A 239 11.08 -10.38 12.46
C GLY A 239 10.61 -8.92 12.32
N THR A 240 9.89 -8.37 13.30
CA THR A 240 9.45 -6.96 13.30
C THR A 240 10.45 -6.04 14.00
N SER A 241 10.40 -4.76 13.65
CA SER A 241 11.23 -3.69 14.26
C SER A 241 10.38 -2.45 14.54
N ALA A 242 9.23 -2.65 15.19
CA ALA A 242 8.28 -1.56 15.45
C ALA A 242 8.93 -0.41 16.20
N ALA A 243 8.75 0.82 15.71
CA ALA A 243 9.23 2.02 16.35
C ALA A 243 8.39 2.35 17.60
N ALA A 244 9.00 3.00 18.59
CA ALA A 244 8.27 3.64 19.67
C ALA A 244 8.04 5.13 19.34
N ASP A 245 6.85 5.63 19.63
CA ASP A 245 6.50 7.04 19.48
C ASP A 245 5.59 7.51 20.64
N ILE A 246 5.07 8.75 20.55
CA ILE A 246 4.15 9.31 21.53
C ILE A 246 2.81 8.57 21.65
N ARG A 247 2.46 7.71 20.68
CA ARG A 247 1.18 6.98 20.62
C ARG A 247 1.29 5.59 21.20
N ALA A 248 2.44 4.92 21.02
CA ALA A 248 2.64 3.54 21.46
C ALA A 248 4.11 3.19 21.66
N SER A 249 4.40 2.44 22.72
CA SER A 249 5.70 1.79 22.89
C SER A 249 5.83 0.60 21.93
N ARG A 250 7.08 0.17 21.68
CA ARG A 250 7.34 -1.06 20.90
C ARG A 250 6.60 -2.26 21.48
N ALA A 251 6.73 -2.50 22.76
CA ALA A 251 6.09 -3.64 23.43
C ALA A 251 4.56 -3.63 23.27
N TYR A 252 3.95 -2.44 23.27
CA TYR A 252 2.51 -2.31 23.06
C TYR A 252 2.12 -2.61 21.61
N ARG A 253 2.91 -2.16 20.61
CA ARG A 253 2.69 -2.51 19.20
C ARG A 253 2.82 -4.01 18.95
N GLU A 254 3.85 -4.64 19.52
CA GLU A 254 4.04 -6.10 19.44
C GLU A 254 2.88 -6.87 20.07
N HIS A 255 2.37 -6.39 21.22
CA HIS A 255 1.18 -6.97 21.83
C HIS A 255 -0.05 -6.82 20.93
N LEU A 256 -0.28 -5.61 20.39
CA LEU A 256 -1.37 -5.34 19.45
C LEU A 256 -1.28 -6.23 18.20
N ALA A 257 -0.09 -6.42 17.63
CA ALA A 257 0.09 -7.27 16.46
C ALA A 257 -0.40 -8.70 16.75
N ARG A 258 -0.01 -9.30 17.88
CA ARG A 258 -0.49 -10.63 18.28
C ARG A 258 -2.02 -10.69 18.42
N VAL A 259 -2.62 -9.68 19.06
CA VAL A 259 -4.08 -9.63 19.25
C VAL A 259 -4.81 -9.46 17.90
N LEU A 260 -4.35 -8.53 17.05
CA LEU A 260 -5.02 -8.24 15.78
C LEU A 260 -4.85 -9.41 14.80
N VAL A 261 -3.68 -10.02 14.72
CA VAL A 261 -3.44 -11.20 13.87
C VAL A 261 -4.31 -12.37 14.32
N SER A 262 -4.43 -12.64 15.62
CA SER A 262 -5.31 -13.69 16.12
C SER A 262 -6.77 -13.46 15.73
N ARG A 263 -7.26 -12.22 15.86
CA ARG A 263 -8.63 -11.84 15.44
C ARG A 263 -8.82 -11.98 13.94
N ALA A 264 -7.84 -11.47 13.14
CA ALA A 264 -7.91 -11.50 11.70
C ALA A 264 -7.94 -12.94 11.15
N LEU A 265 -7.09 -13.83 11.68
CA LEU A 265 -7.08 -15.24 11.30
C LEU A 265 -8.40 -15.94 11.67
N THR A 266 -8.94 -15.66 12.85
CA THR A 266 -10.23 -16.22 13.29
C THR A 266 -11.37 -15.74 12.39
N GLU A 267 -11.40 -14.45 12.04
CA GLU A 267 -12.41 -13.87 11.14
C GLU A 267 -12.29 -14.43 9.72
N ALA A 268 -11.06 -14.51 9.18
CA ALA A 268 -10.83 -15.08 7.85
C ALA A 268 -11.32 -16.54 7.77
N ASN A 269 -11.01 -17.36 8.79
CA ASN A 269 -11.49 -18.73 8.85
C ASN A 269 -13.02 -18.83 8.91
N SER A 270 -13.69 -17.94 9.66
CA SER A 270 -15.15 -17.95 9.74
C SER A 270 -15.81 -17.58 8.41
N ARG A 271 -15.22 -16.67 7.64
CA ARG A 271 -15.70 -16.30 6.29
C ARG A 271 -15.48 -17.40 5.25
N SER A 272 -14.44 -18.23 5.41
CA SER A 272 -14.21 -19.36 4.51
C SER A 272 -15.25 -20.47 4.69
N LEU A 273 -15.96 -20.52 5.81
CA LEU A 273 -16.96 -21.55 6.14
C LEU A 273 -18.40 -21.09 5.81
N SER A 274 -18.61 -19.83 5.48
CA SER A 274 -19.91 -19.24 5.11
C SER A 274 -20.11 -19.19 3.59
#